data_471b0a77630a77b90729926f29843e5d
#
_entry.id   471b0a77630a77b90729926f29843e5d
#
_cell.length_a   1.000
_cell.length_b   1.000
_cell.length_c   1.000
_cell.angle_alpha   90.00
_cell.angle_beta   90.00
_cell.angle_gamma   90.00
#
_symmetry.space_group_name_H-M   'P 1'
#
loop_
_entity.id
_entity.type
_entity.pdbx_description
1 polymer ?
#
loop_
_entity_poly.entity_id
_entity_poly.type
_entity_poly.pdbx_seq_one_letter_code
_entity_poly.pdbx_strand_id
1 'polypeptide(L)'
;MSSPNLSLQLQDVSLAAPQVAAKRTTRKSWRSLPWRTTTYVIVSLWQLGCLLILLAVAATIPIVQWASLGYLLEAASRVAKGRPWRETLPGLQRAGGIMLVVVCLAITWLPVWLATQYSYQAELIEPGSVIASRWRLAAATSAILWILYGLWALMRGGRIRDFLWPAPIRFLREFLPRLFRRSTWHDLEDRLWNATAGLQIPRLAWLGFRAWLGALIWLAIPAAMVVIGMQSYHQPGRVVIGVIGVFAMWWILLHLPFLQIQMAQENRLRSMFRLSTVRQSFRKAPWMFFIGSLLTLALAIPLYLLRIEVIPKELMWLPCLVFVVLTLPAKLCVGWAMRRGQRDIPKRWLLNRYTAWFLQLAIVPFYILFLYLGSIASWDGPLVVFLQHAFLMPVPFVGQ
;
A
#
# COMPACT_ATOMS: atom_id res chain seq x y z
N MET A 1 -72.92 -29.46 -29.43
CA MET A 1 -72.29 -28.16 -29.57
C MET A 1 -70.80 -28.39 -29.64
N SER A 2 -70.37 -28.40 -30.78
CA SER A 2 -69.20 -28.26 -31.62
C SER A 2 -67.94 -27.76 -30.92
N SER A 3 -66.94 -28.64 -30.83
CA SER A 3 -65.53 -28.32 -30.61
C SER A 3 -64.88 -27.84 -31.92
N PRO A 4 -64.13 -26.73 -31.97
CA PRO A 4 -63.33 -26.36 -33.15
C PRO A 4 -61.90 -26.90 -33.04
N ASN A 5 -61.53 -27.56 -34.08
CA ASN A 5 -60.26 -27.94 -34.69
C ASN A 5 -58.96 -27.32 -34.08
N LEU A 6 -58.13 -28.20 -33.53
CA LEU A 6 -56.79 -27.96 -33.06
C LEU A 6 -55.72 -28.62 -33.97
N SER A 7 -55.92 -28.58 -35.29
CA SER A 7 -55.08 -29.36 -36.20
C SER A 7 -54.40 -28.57 -37.33
N LEU A 8 -54.24 -27.22 -37.18
CA LEU A 8 -53.65 -26.41 -38.26
C LEU A 8 -52.59 -25.37 -37.80
N GLN A 9 -51.83 -25.63 -36.73
CA GLN A 9 -50.70 -24.77 -36.37
C GLN A 9 -49.37 -25.51 -36.04
N LEU A 10 -49.17 -26.69 -36.66
CA LEU A 10 -47.92 -27.44 -36.51
C LEU A 10 -47.11 -27.59 -37.79
N GLN A 11 -47.21 -26.64 -38.70
CA GLN A 11 -46.41 -26.65 -39.93
C GLN A 11 -45.82 -25.27 -40.19
N ASP A 12 -44.83 -24.84 -39.44
CA ASP A 12 -43.81 -23.86 -39.83
C ASP A 12 -42.81 -23.63 -38.67
N VAL A 13 -42.35 -24.66 -38.00
CA VAL A 13 -41.08 -24.60 -37.25
C VAL A 13 -40.01 -25.23 -38.15
N SER A 14 -39.65 -24.52 -39.18
CA SER A 14 -38.47 -24.79 -40.01
C SER A 14 -37.23 -24.70 -39.12
N LEU A 15 -36.56 -25.83 -38.99
CA LEU A 15 -35.24 -26.06 -38.43
C LEU A 15 -34.20 -25.03 -38.92
N ALA A 16 -34.11 -23.88 -38.24
CA ALA A 16 -32.94 -23.05 -38.27
C ALA A 16 -31.90 -23.70 -37.31
N ALA A 17 -31.08 -24.57 -37.85
CA ALA A 17 -29.91 -25.09 -37.15
C ALA A 17 -29.07 -23.87 -36.68
N PRO A 18 -28.65 -23.81 -35.41
CA PRO A 18 -27.76 -22.76 -34.96
C PRO A 18 -26.46 -22.90 -35.74
N GLN A 19 -26.20 -21.93 -36.64
CA GLN A 19 -24.86 -21.77 -37.20
C GLN A 19 -23.89 -21.57 -36.04
N VAL A 20 -23.23 -22.66 -35.64
CA VAL A 20 -22.06 -22.62 -34.82
C VAL A 20 -21.02 -21.79 -35.57
N ALA A 21 -20.97 -20.50 -35.22
CA ALA A 21 -19.93 -19.61 -35.69
C ALA A 21 -18.61 -20.25 -35.32
N ALA A 22 -17.95 -20.87 -36.28
CA ALA A 22 -16.62 -21.45 -36.11
C ALA A 22 -15.71 -20.36 -35.55
N LYS A 23 -15.42 -20.47 -34.26
CA LYS A 23 -14.48 -19.62 -33.54
C LYS A 23 -13.14 -19.76 -34.27
N ARG A 24 -12.85 -18.81 -35.19
CA ARG A 24 -11.55 -18.71 -35.84
C ARG A 24 -10.51 -18.70 -34.76
N THR A 25 -9.93 -19.87 -34.47
CA THR A 25 -8.71 -20.01 -33.69
C THR A 25 -7.62 -19.34 -34.48
N THR A 26 -7.42 -18.03 -34.24
CA THR A 26 -6.24 -17.33 -34.72
C THR A 26 -5.02 -18.08 -34.19
N ARG A 27 -4.35 -18.81 -35.07
CA ARG A 27 -3.08 -19.51 -34.81
C ARG A 27 -2.11 -18.49 -34.24
N LYS A 28 -1.96 -18.48 -32.89
CA LYS A 28 -1.05 -17.58 -32.19
C LYS A 28 0.35 -17.91 -32.69
N SER A 29 0.95 -17.00 -33.45
CA SER A 29 2.33 -17.10 -33.91
C SER A 29 3.25 -17.29 -32.70
N TRP A 30 3.95 -18.38 -32.62
CA TRP A 30 4.92 -18.71 -31.56
C TRP A 30 6.04 -17.66 -31.42
N ARG A 31 6.34 -16.93 -32.49
CA ARG A 31 7.35 -15.86 -32.52
C ARG A 31 6.96 -14.62 -31.70
N SER A 32 5.68 -14.37 -31.45
CA SER A 32 5.21 -13.23 -30.65
C SER A 32 5.10 -13.54 -29.15
N LEU A 33 5.26 -14.80 -28.74
CA LEU A 33 5.10 -15.24 -27.35
C LEU A 33 6.15 -14.64 -26.41
N PRO A 34 7.48 -14.71 -26.69
CA PRO A 34 8.50 -14.16 -25.81
C PRO A 34 8.39 -12.64 -25.66
N TRP A 35 8.11 -11.92 -26.73
CA TRP A 35 7.94 -10.47 -26.72
C TRP A 35 6.74 -10.02 -25.86
N ARG A 36 5.63 -10.70 -25.98
CA ARG A 36 4.43 -10.39 -25.16
C ARG A 36 4.63 -10.68 -23.67
N THR A 37 5.33 -11.73 -23.33
CA THR A 37 5.67 -12.06 -21.94
C THR A 37 6.64 -11.02 -21.35
N THR A 38 7.67 -10.62 -22.09
CA THR A 38 8.62 -9.59 -21.68
C THR A 38 7.93 -8.24 -21.47
N THR A 39 7.09 -7.80 -22.42
CA THR A 39 6.32 -6.56 -22.27
C THR A 39 5.39 -6.63 -21.05
N TYR A 40 4.72 -7.76 -20.83
CA TYR A 40 3.86 -7.95 -19.67
C TYR A 40 4.64 -7.84 -18.36
N VAL A 41 5.82 -8.44 -18.27
CA VAL A 41 6.68 -8.36 -17.08
C VAL A 41 7.14 -6.94 -16.83
N ILE A 42 7.64 -6.24 -17.85
CA ILE A 42 8.08 -4.84 -17.73
C ILE A 42 6.95 -3.93 -17.25
N VAL A 43 5.76 -4.04 -17.86
CA VAL A 43 4.60 -3.25 -17.46
C VAL A 43 4.16 -3.58 -16.03
N SER A 44 4.19 -4.84 -15.64
CA SER A 44 3.83 -5.24 -14.27
C SER A 44 4.83 -4.74 -13.24
N LEU A 45 6.13 -4.77 -13.53
CA LEU A 45 7.18 -4.21 -12.67
C LEU A 45 7.05 -2.69 -12.55
N TRP A 46 6.80 -1.99 -13.66
CA TRP A 46 6.49 -0.56 -13.65
C TRP A 46 5.31 -0.24 -12.75
N GLN A 47 4.19 -0.93 -12.94
CA GLN A 47 2.98 -0.74 -12.15
C GLN A 47 3.22 -1.02 -10.66
N LEU A 48 4.02 -2.05 -10.34
CA LEU A 48 4.39 -2.37 -8.97
C LEU A 48 5.25 -1.25 -8.35
N GLY A 49 6.27 -0.76 -9.07
CA GLY A 49 7.09 0.36 -8.63
C GLY A 49 6.24 1.61 -8.36
N CYS A 50 5.33 1.95 -9.29
CA CYS A 50 4.40 3.07 -9.11
C CYS A 50 3.50 2.90 -7.88
N LEU A 51 2.98 1.69 -7.66
CA LEU A 51 2.17 1.39 -6.49
C LEU A 51 2.95 1.57 -5.18
N LEU A 52 4.19 1.07 -5.13
CA LEU A 52 5.05 1.21 -3.94
C LEU A 52 5.36 2.68 -3.63
N ILE A 53 5.66 3.48 -4.65
CA ILE A 53 5.89 4.93 -4.48
C ILE A 53 4.63 5.64 -3.98
N LEU A 54 3.46 5.34 -4.57
CA LEU A 54 2.19 5.93 -4.13
C LEU A 54 1.86 5.57 -2.68
N LEU A 55 2.10 4.31 -2.28
CA LEU A 55 1.92 3.87 -0.90
C LEU A 55 2.92 4.54 0.05
N ALA A 56 4.16 4.76 -0.40
CA ALA A 56 5.17 5.46 0.37
C ALA A 56 4.79 6.93 0.60
N VAL A 57 4.37 7.62 -0.46
CA VAL A 57 3.87 9.01 -0.35
C VAL A 57 2.61 9.08 0.52
N ALA A 58 1.67 8.13 0.37
CA ALA A 58 0.50 8.05 1.24
C ALA A 58 0.88 7.82 2.71
N ALA A 59 1.97 7.10 2.97
CA ALA A 59 2.46 6.84 4.32
C ALA A 59 3.08 8.07 5.00
N THR A 60 3.55 9.08 4.25
CA THR A 60 4.08 10.33 4.82
C THR A 60 2.97 11.28 5.30
N ILE A 61 1.74 11.11 4.82
CA ILE A 61 0.64 12.01 5.14
C ILE A 61 -0.11 11.46 6.38
N PRO A 62 -0.21 12.23 7.48
CA PRO A 62 -1.02 11.85 8.65
C PRO A 62 -2.43 11.43 8.24
N ILE A 63 -3.01 10.44 8.90
CA ILE A 63 -4.31 9.82 8.59
C ILE A 63 -4.26 8.93 7.33
N VAL A 64 -3.70 9.40 6.20
CA VAL A 64 -3.58 8.61 4.97
C VAL A 64 -2.61 7.44 5.14
N GLN A 65 -1.64 7.53 6.04
CA GLN A 65 -0.74 6.44 6.42
C GLN A 65 -1.47 5.15 6.80
N TRP A 66 -2.66 5.25 7.42
CA TRP A 66 -3.47 4.07 7.71
C TRP A 66 -3.99 3.39 6.45
N ALA A 67 -4.20 4.14 5.36
CA ALA A 67 -4.58 3.54 4.08
C ALA A 67 -3.44 2.68 3.52
N SER A 68 -2.16 3.07 3.69
CA SER A 68 -1.02 2.25 3.30
C SER A 68 -0.96 0.94 4.11
N LEU A 69 -1.11 1.01 5.43
CA LEU A 69 -1.20 -0.19 6.28
C LEU A 69 -2.38 -1.07 5.87
N GLY A 70 -3.56 -0.46 5.69
CA GLY A 70 -4.77 -1.16 5.26
C GLY A 70 -4.61 -1.83 3.89
N TYR A 71 -3.91 -1.19 2.95
CA TYR A 71 -3.60 -1.79 1.66
C TYR A 71 -2.74 -3.04 1.78
N LEU A 72 -1.66 -2.99 2.57
CA LEU A 72 -0.78 -4.12 2.82
C LEU A 72 -1.54 -5.31 3.44
N LEU A 73 -2.45 -5.03 4.36
CA LEU A 73 -3.29 -6.03 5.00
C LEU A 73 -4.37 -6.58 4.05
N GLU A 74 -4.99 -5.73 3.23
CA GLU A 74 -5.96 -6.17 2.21
C GLU A 74 -5.28 -7.09 1.19
N ALA A 75 -4.08 -6.74 0.69
CA ALA A 75 -3.30 -7.59 -0.20
C ALA A 75 -3.01 -8.95 0.44
N ALA A 76 -2.53 -8.97 1.69
CA ALA A 76 -2.26 -10.20 2.43
C ALA A 76 -3.54 -11.02 2.67
N SER A 77 -4.68 -10.38 2.99
CA SER A 77 -5.96 -11.06 3.17
C SER A 77 -6.46 -11.72 1.89
N ARG A 78 -6.21 -11.11 0.72
CA ARG A 78 -6.54 -11.67 -0.60
C ARG A 78 -5.72 -12.91 -0.90
N VAL A 79 -4.42 -12.91 -0.57
CA VAL A 79 -3.56 -14.11 -0.63
C VAL A 79 -4.12 -15.19 0.28
N ALA A 80 -4.48 -14.84 1.51
CA ALA A 80 -5.02 -15.79 2.49
C ALA A 80 -6.37 -16.40 2.05
N LYS A 81 -7.23 -15.60 1.38
CA LYS A 81 -8.48 -16.06 0.76
C LYS A 81 -8.26 -16.89 -0.52
N GLY A 82 -7.02 -17.02 -0.99
CA GLY A 82 -6.69 -17.83 -2.15
C GLY A 82 -7.00 -17.19 -3.50
N ARG A 83 -7.15 -15.87 -3.56
CA ARG A 83 -7.38 -15.17 -4.83
C ARG A 83 -6.20 -15.33 -5.78
N PRO A 84 -6.43 -15.30 -7.10
CA PRO A 84 -5.36 -15.38 -8.07
C PRO A 84 -4.40 -14.20 -7.93
N TRP A 85 -3.12 -14.41 -8.28
CA TRP A 85 -2.06 -13.42 -8.09
C TRP A 85 -2.38 -12.04 -8.69
N ARG A 86 -3.08 -12.00 -9.82
CA ARG A 86 -3.49 -10.75 -10.48
C ARG A 86 -4.47 -9.90 -9.67
N GLU A 87 -5.25 -10.52 -8.80
CA GLU A 87 -6.23 -9.86 -7.93
C GLU A 87 -5.66 -9.56 -6.53
N THR A 88 -4.46 -10.05 -6.24
CA THR A 88 -3.83 -9.90 -4.93
C THR A 88 -3.53 -8.44 -4.63
N LEU A 89 -3.04 -7.68 -5.63
CA LEU A 89 -2.72 -6.27 -5.51
C LEU A 89 -3.82 -5.42 -6.17
N PRO A 90 -4.82 -4.96 -5.39
CA PRO A 90 -5.91 -4.16 -5.95
C PRO A 90 -5.41 -2.81 -6.43
N GLY A 91 -5.91 -2.36 -7.59
CA GLY A 91 -5.56 -1.05 -8.13
C GLY A 91 -4.18 -0.94 -8.77
N LEU A 92 -3.44 -2.05 -8.96
CA LEU A 92 -2.10 -2.06 -9.56
C LEU A 92 -2.05 -1.31 -10.91
N GLN A 93 -3.00 -1.58 -11.81
CA GLN A 93 -3.07 -0.91 -13.10
C GLN A 93 -3.40 0.59 -12.98
N ARG A 94 -4.26 0.95 -12.01
CA ARG A 94 -4.62 2.36 -11.75
C ARG A 94 -3.44 3.13 -11.19
N ALA A 95 -2.65 2.51 -10.29
CA ALA A 95 -1.44 3.11 -9.75
C ALA A 95 -0.46 3.52 -10.85
N GLY A 96 -0.24 2.65 -11.85
CA GLY A 96 0.58 2.97 -13.02
C GLY A 96 0.04 4.15 -13.82
N GLY A 97 -1.27 4.24 -14.03
CA GLY A 97 -1.90 5.36 -14.72
C GLY A 97 -1.81 6.68 -13.95
N ILE A 98 -2.07 6.65 -12.64
CA ILE A 98 -1.97 7.84 -11.77
C ILE A 98 -0.52 8.35 -11.74
N MET A 99 0.44 7.44 -11.53
CA MET A 99 1.85 7.81 -11.50
C MET A 99 2.31 8.42 -12.83
N LEU A 100 1.82 7.90 -13.95
CA LEU A 100 2.13 8.45 -15.26
C LEU A 100 1.68 9.92 -15.38
N VAL A 101 0.46 10.23 -14.93
CA VAL A 101 -0.05 11.61 -14.87
C VAL A 101 0.83 12.48 -13.96
N VAL A 102 1.19 11.98 -12.77
CA VAL A 102 2.05 12.69 -11.83
C VAL A 102 3.42 12.99 -12.44
N VAL A 103 4.04 12.01 -13.10
CA VAL A 103 5.34 12.19 -13.79
C VAL A 103 5.24 13.21 -14.91
N CYS A 104 4.18 13.16 -15.73
CA CYS A 104 3.95 14.15 -16.79
C CYS A 104 3.77 15.55 -16.21
N LEU A 105 3.00 15.71 -15.14
CA LEU A 105 2.85 16.99 -14.45
C LEU A 105 4.16 17.48 -13.84
N ALA A 106 4.96 16.60 -13.25
CA ALA A 106 6.26 16.95 -12.69
C ALA A 106 7.26 17.42 -13.77
N ILE A 107 7.30 16.73 -14.92
CA ILE A 107 8.16 17.14 -16.04
C ILE A 107 7.72 18.50 -16.59
N THR A 108 6.43 18.72 -16.76
CA THR A 108 5.91 20.01 -17.25
C THR A 108 6.01 21.13 -16.23
N TRP A 109 6.24 20.83 -14.94
CA TRP A 109 6.56 21.80 -13.88
C TRP A 109 7.97 22.39 -13.96
N LEU A 110 8.88 21.74 -14.67
CA LEU A 110 10.30 22.15 -14.75
C LEU A 110 10.50 23.63 -15.12
N PRO A 111 9.82 24.22 -16.12
CA PRO A 111 9.95 25.65 -16.43
C PRO A 111 9.52 26.56 -15.28
N VAL A 112 8.47 26.19 -14.55
CA VAL A 112 7.99 26.95 -13.38
C VAL A 112 9.04 26.93 -12.28
N TRP A 113 9.59 25.73 -12.00
CA TRP A 113 10.65 25.56 -11.02
C TRP A 113 11.89 26.40 -11.35
N LEU A 114 12.35 26.37 -12.61
CA LEU A 114 13.48 27.18 -13.07
C LEU A 114 13.21 28.68 -12.90
N ALA A 115 12.06 29.17 -13.33
CA ALA A 115 11.68 30.57 -13.18
C ALA A 115 11.64 31.01 -11.71
N THR A 116 11.15 30.11 -10.82
CA THR A 116 11.12 30.36 -9.37
C THR A 116 12.53 30.41 -8.78
N GLN A 117 13.46 29.52 -9.21
CA GLN A 117 14.85 29.54 -8.76
C GLN A 117 15.58 30.82 -9.20
N TYR A 118 15.40 31.22 -10.46
CA TYR A 118 15.99 32.48 -10.94
C TYR A 118 15.39 33.71 -10.24
N SER A 119 14.10 33.70 -9.94
CA SER A 119 13.45 34.75 -9.14
C SER A 119 14.07 34.85 -7.75
N TYR A 120 14.28 33.72 -7.09
CA TYR A 120 14.90 33.66 -5.77
C TYR A 120 16.35 34.12 -5.78
N GLN A 121 17.16 33.70 -6.77
CA GLN A 121 18.54 34.11 -6.91
C GLN A 121 18.66 35.63 -7.22
N ALA A 122 17.80 36.16 -8.10
CA ALA A 122 17.78 37.58 -8.41
C ALA A 122 17.42 38.44 -7.19
N GLU A 123 16.50 37.97 -6.34
CA GLU A 123 16.14 38.67 -5.10
C GLU A 123 17.26 38.63 -4.06
N LEU A 124 18.08 37.56 -4.02
CA LEU A 124 19.25 37.47 -3.13
C LEU A 124 20.41 38.37 -3.57
N ILE A 125 20.62 38.56 -4.89
CA ILE A 125 21.72 39.38 -5.42
C ILE A 125 21.38 40.88 -5.31
N GLU A 126 20.20 41.28 -5.76
CA GLU A 126 19.71 42.64 -5.73
C GLU A 126 18.23 42.69 -5.31
N PRO A 127 17.95 42.83 -4.00
CA PRO A 127 16.58 42.89 -3.50
C PRO A 127 15.81 44.07 -4.13
N GLY A 128 14.60 43.77 -4.67
CA GLY A 128 13.73 44.78 -5.28
C GLY A 128 14.16 45.30 -6.67
N SER A 129 15.16 44.68 -7.31
CA SER A 129 15.60 45.08 -8.64
C SER A 129 14.55 44.81 -9.74
N VAL A 130 14.67 45.52 -10.85
CA VAL A 130 13.81 45.30 -12.02
C VAL A 130 13.96 43.85 -12.55
N ILE A 131 15.15 43.29 -12.44
CA ILE A 131 15.42 41.89 -12.84
C ILE A 131 14.69 40.93 -11.92
N ALA A 132 14.76 41.12 -10.61
CA ALA A 132 14.05 40.31 -9.65
C ALA A 132 12.51 40.34 -9.87
N SER A 133 11.97 41.55 -10.12
CA SER A 133 10.52 41.70 -10.41
C SER A 133 10.10 41.02 -11.70
N ARG A 134 10.93 41.07 -12.78
CA ARG A 134 10.67 40.33 -14.04
C ARG A 134 10.67 38.83 -13.86
N TRP A 135 11.64 38.29 -13.12
CA TRP A 135 11.67 36.86 -12.84
C TRP A 135 10.51 36.41 -11.94
N ARG A 136 10.07 37.22 -10.98
CA ARG A 136 8.87 36.97 -10.17
C ARG A 136 7.60 36.92 -11.03
N LEU A 137 7.47 37.86 -11.97
CA LEU A 137 6.38 37.85 -12.93
C LEU A 137 6.43 36.62 -13.86
N ALA A 138 7.63 36.26 -14.35
CA ALA A 138 7.82 35.05 -15.17
C ALA A 138 7.48 33.78 -14.40
N ALA A 139 7.84 33.67 -13.13
CA ALA A 139 7.46 32.53 -12.27
C ALA A 139 5.93 32.46 -12.08
N ALA A 140 5.28 33.58 -11.78
CA ALA A 140 3.83 33.63 -11.60
C ALA A 140 3.08 33.27 -12.90
N THR A 141 3.47 33.85 -14.03
CA THR A 141 2.84 33.58 -15.33
C THR A 141 3.06 32.14 -15.77
N SER A 142 4.27 31.58 -15.61
CA SER A 142 4.55 30.19 -15.92
C SER A 142 3.74 29.21 -15.02
N ALA A 143 3.56 29.55 -13.72
CA ALA A 143 2.73 28.74 -12.82
C ALA A 143 1.26 28.73 -13.26
N ILE A 144 0.70 29.88 -13.63
CA ILE A 144 -0.69 29.96 -14.15
C ILE A 144 -0.83 29.15 -15.44
N LEU A 145 0.12 29.33 -16.37
CA LEU A 145 0.11 28.59 -17.64
C LEU A 145 0.21 27.08 -17.39
N TRP A 146 1.04 26.65 -16.45
CA TRP A 146 1.16 25.23 -16.08
C TRP A 146 -0.15 24.66 -15.48
N ILE A 147 -0.82 25.42 -14.60
CA ILE A 147 -2.11 25.01 -14.03
C ILE A 147 -3.14 24.83 -15.15
N LEU A 148 -3.27 25.83 -16.05
CA LEU A 148 -4.21 25.78 -17.16
C LEU A 148 -3.90 24.63 -18.13
N TYR A 149 -2.63 24.41 -18.42
CA TYR A 149 -2.16 23.31 -19.26
C TYR A 149 -2.42 21.94 -18.63
N GLY A 150 -2.12 21.78 -17.34
CA GLY A 150 -2.38 20.54 -16.59
C GLY A 150 -3.88 20.20 -16.55
N LEU A 151 -4.73 21.18 -16.26
CA LEU A 151 -6.17 21.03 -16.30
C LEU A 151 -6.67 20.61 -17.71
N TRP A 152 -6.14 21.25 -18.75
CA TRP A 152 -6.47 20.91 -20.13
C TRP A 152 -6.06 19.47 -20.48
N ALA A 153 -4.86 19.06 -20.13
CA ALA A 153 -4.36 17.70 -20.36
C ALA A 153 -5.21 16.65 -19.61
N LEU A 154 -5.59 16.93 -18.38
CA LEU A 154 -6.48 16.06 -17.58
C LEU A 154 -7.88 15.95 -18.21
N MET A 155 -8.44 17.05 -18.68
CA MET A 155 -9.75 17.06 -19.36
C MET A 155 -9.75 16.28 -20.66
N ARG A 156 -8.61 16.19 -21.37
CA ARG A 156 -8.44 15.38 -22.58
C ARG A 156 -8.31 13.87 -22.32
N GLY A 157 -8.06 13.47 -21.09
CA GLY A 157 -7.96 12.08 -20.70
C GLY A 157 -6.69 11.71 -19.94
N GLY A 158 -5.74 12.65 -19.73
CA GLY A 158 -4.53 12.45 -18.92
C GLY A 158 -3.55 11.42 -19.48
N ARG A 159 -3.58 11.16 -20.79
CA ARG A 159 -2.63 10.25 -21.45
C ARG A 159 -1.33 10.99 -21.77
N ILE A 160 -0.21 10.26 -21.89
CA ILE A 160 1.11 10.85 -22.25
C ILE A 160 1.01 11.79 -23.43
N ARG A 161 0.33 11.39 -24.51
CA ARG A 161 0.16 12.20 -25.71
C ARG A 161 -0.55 13.53 -25.45
N ASP A 162 -1.41 13.58 -24.43
CA ASP A 162 -2.18 14.78 -24.07
C ASP A 162 -1.29 15.80 -23.36
N PHE A 163 -0.20 15.33 -22.72
CA PHE A 163 0.87 16.16 -22.15
C PHE A 163 1.99 16.51 -23.13
N LEU A 164 2.25 15.68 -24.13
CA LEU A 164 3.28 15.97 -25.14
C LEU A 164 2.82 17.00 -26.20
N TRP A 165 1.53 16.95 -26.55
CA TRP A 165 0.98 17.83 -27.59
C TRP A 165 -0.10 18.75 -27.01
N PRO A 166 0.24 20.05 -26.76
CA PRO A 166 -0.69 21.00 -26.15
C PRO A 166 -1.92 21.31 -26.99
N ALA A 167 -1.89 21.07 -28.31
CA ALA A 167 -2.96 21.39 -29.25
C ALA A 167 -3.51 22.83 -29.06
N PRO A 168 -2.70 23.89 -29.28
CA PRO A 168 -3.03 25.25 -28.86
C PRO A 168 -4.33 25.79 -29.49
N ILE A 169 -4.61 25.43 -30.73
CA ILE A 169 -5.85 25.84 -31.43
C ILE A 169 -7.07 25.28 -30.75
N ARG A 170 -7.02 23.99 -30.34
CA ARG A 170 -8.11 23.34 -29.59
C ARG A 170 -8.22 23.89 -28.16
N PHE A 171 -7.11 24.26 -27.55
CA PHE A 171 -7.09 24.91 -26.24
C PHE A 171 -7.91 26.20 -26.27
N LEU A 172 -7.61 27.11 -27.18
CA LEU A 172 -8.33 28.37 -27.31
C LEU A 172 -9.82 28.19 -27.68
N ARG A 173 -10.10 27.28 -28.60
CA ARG A 173 -11.46 27.10 -29.16
C ARG A 173 -12.39 26.27 -28.25
N GLU A 174 -11.84 25.30 -27.52
CA GLU A 174 -12.66 24.35 -26.76
C GLU A 174 -12.52 24.54 -25.23
N PHE A 175 -11.32 24.83 -24.72
CA PHE A 175 -11.06 24.87 -23.29
C PHE A 175 -11.49 26.22 -22.68
N LEU A 176 -11.12 27.32 -23.30
CA LEU A 176 -11.40 28.65 -22.76
C LEU A 176 -12.90 28.90 -22.52
N PRO A 177 -13.80 28.60 -23.49
CA PRO A 177 -15.24 28.73 -23.24
C PRO A 177 -15.80 27.69 -22.27
N ARG A 178 -15.17 26.51 -22.15
CA ARG A 178 -15.59 25.48 -21.20
C ARG A 178 -15.15 25.75 -19.77
N LEU A 179 -14.06 26.50 -19.57
CA LEU A 179 -13.53 26.84 -18.23
C LEU A 179 -14.59 27.55 -17.38
N PHE A 180 -15.43 28.38 -18.00
CA PHE A 180 -16.50 29.13 -17.36
C PHE A 180 -17.83 28.37 -17.25
N ARG A 181 -17.93 27.16 -17.80
CA ARG A 181 -19.13 26.33 -17.71
C ARG A 181 -19.09 25.43 -16.46
N ARG A 182 -20.09 25.52 -15.63
CA ARG A 182 -20.22 24.72 -14.40
C ARG A 182 -20.24 23.21 -14.66
N SER A 183 -20.80 22.78 -15.79
CA SER A 183 -20.81 21.37 -16.21
C SER A 183 -19.40 20.78 -16.39
N THR A 184 -18.46 21.57 -16.85
CA THR A 184 -17.07 21.12 -17.05
C THR A 184 -16.37 20.76 -15.74
N TRP A 185 -16.64 21.50 -14.69
CA TRP A 185 -16.10 21.23 -13.36
C TRP A 185 -16.72 19.98 -12.74
N HIS A 186 -18.01 19.74 -12.96
CA HIS A 186 -18.67 18.50 -12.54
C HIS A 186 -18.10 17.29 -13.29
N ASP A 187 -17.88 17.38 -14.62
CA ASP A 187 -17.27 16.30 -15.40
C ASP A 187 -15.84 15.98 -14.92
N LEU A 188 -15.06 17.00 -14.52
CA LEU A 188 -13.72 16.83 -13.96
C LEU A 188 -13.78 16.21 -12.57
N GLU A 189 -14.67 16.69 -11.72
CA GLU A 189 -14.94 16.15 -10.39
C GLU A 189 -15.32 14.68 -10.48
N ASP A 190 -16.25 14.31 -11.36
CA ASP A 190 -16.67 12.93 -11.57
C ASP A 190 -15.52 12.02 -12.01
N ARG A 191 -14.66 12.51 -12.91
CA ARG A 191 -13.48 11.76 -13.37
C ARG A 191 -12.47 11.56 -12.24
N LEU A 192 -12.16 12.62 -11.47
CA LEU A 192 -11.27 12.54 -10.32
C LEU A 192 -11.86 11.64 -9.24
N TRP A 193 -13.17 11.76 -8.98
CA TRP A 193 -13.88 10.90 -8.04
C TRP A 193 -13.83 9.43 -8.48
N ASN A 194 -14.12 9.13 -9.73
CA ASN A 194 -14.07 7.76 -10.25
C ASN A 194 -12.65 7.18 -10.23
N ALA A 195 -11.62 8.01 -10.47
CA ALA A 195 -10.23 7.59 -10.36
C ALA A 195 -9.83 7.28 -8.90
N THR A 196 -10.23 8.15 -7.95
CA THR A 196 -9.89 8.01 -6.52
C THR A 196 -10.80 7.05 -5.78
N ALA A 197 -12.11 7.03 -6.05
CA ALA A 197 -13.07 6.09 -5.46
C ALA A 197 -12.69 4.64 -5.74
N GLY A 198 -12.12 4.40 -6.93
CA GLY A 198 -11.60 3.07 -7.28
C GLY A 198 -10.40 2.60 -6.47
N LEU A 199 -9.69 3.50 -5.77
CA LEU A 199 -8.62 3.16 -4.84
C LEU A 199 -9.16 2.74 -3.46
N GLN A 200 -10.43 3.02 -3.17
CA GLN A 200 -11.09 2.70 -1.90
C GLN A 200 -10.33 3.22 -0.66
N ILE A 201 -9.71 4.39 -0.78
CA ILE A 201 -8.84 4.97 0.27
C ILE A 201 -9.53 5.01 1.64
N PRO A 202 -10.79 5.49 1.79
CA PRO A 202 -11.45 5.52 3.11
C PRO A 202 -11.63 4.13 3.72
N ARG A 203 -11.97 3.13 2.90
CA ARG A 203 -12.11 1.74 3.35
C ARG A 203 -10.78 1.17 3.82
N LEU A 204 -9.71 1.42 3.06
CA LEU A 204 -8.36 0.97 3.40
C LEU A 204 -7.84 1.70 4.65
N ALA A 205 -8.07 3.01 4.76
CA ALA A 205 -7.71 3.77 5.96
C ALA A 205 -8.44 3.24 7.20
N TRP A 206 -9.72 2.95 7.10
CA TRP A 206 -10.48 2.35 8.19
C TRP A 206 -10.00 0.95 8.57
N LEU A 207 -9.62 0.12 7.57
CA LEU A 207 -9.03 -1.20 7.81
C LEU A 207 -7.68 -1.06 8.53
N GLY A 208 -6.81 -0.16 8.07
CA GLY A 208 -5.52 0.10 8.69
C GLY A 208 -5.63 0.69 10.08
N PHE A 209 -6.55 1.63 10.31
CA PHE A 209 -6.83 2.19 11.63
C PHE A 209 -7.24 1.11 12.64
N ARG A 210 -8.14 0.21 12.26
CA ARG A 210 -8.53 -0.91 13.13
C ARG A 210 -7.38 -1.87 13.41
N ALA A 211 -6.52 -2.13 12.41
CA ALA A 211 -5.34 -2.96 12.60
C ALA A 211 -4.31 -2.32 13.55
N TRP A 212 -4.11 -1.02 13.41
CA TRP A 212 -3.29 -0.23 14.29
C TRP A 212 -3.84 -0.24 15.73
N LEU A 213 -5.12 0.07 15.90
CA LEU A 213 -5.77 0.08 17.21
C LEU A 213 -5.69 -1.30 17.89
N GLY A 214 -5.97 -2.37 17.17
CA GLY A 214 -5.88 -3.72 17.70
C GLY A 214 -4.45 -4.11 18.06
N ALA A 215 -3.45 -3.73 17.29
CA ALA A 215 -2.04 -3.94 17.62
C ALA A 215 -1.62 -3.11 18.83
N LEU A 216 -2.09 -1.86 18.93
CA LEU A 216 -1.83 -1.00 20.08
C LEU A 216 -2.40 -1.61 21.37
N ILE A 217 -3.64 -2.12 21.34
CA ILE A 217 -4.25 -2.77 22.52
C ILE A 217 -3.41 -3.98 22.97
N TRP A 218 -2.89 -4.78 22.02
CA TRP A 218 -2.04 -5.93 22.34
C TRP A 218 -0.67 -5.52 22.90
N LEU A 219 -0.05 -4.49 22.34
CA LEU A 219 1.34 -4.08 22.64
C LEU A 219 1.43 -3.09 23.79
N ALA A 220 0.39 -2.32 24.09
CA ALA A 220 0.44 -1.24 25.07
C ALA A 220 0.88 -1.72 26.47
N ILE A 221 0.27 -2.78 26.97
CA ILE A 221 0.58 -3.31 28.32
C ILE A 221 2.00 -3.87 28.38
N PRO A 222 2.43 -4.79 27.49
CA PRO A 222 3.81 -5.30 27.52
C PRO A 222 4.86 -4.22 27.31
N ALA A 223 4.62 -3.28 26.41
CA ALA A 223 5.55 -2.17 26.18
C ALA A 223 5.68 -1.27 27.43
N ALA A 224 4.55 -0.94 28.08
CA ALA A 224 4.58 -0.19 29.33
C ALA A 224 5.37 -0.92 30.42
N MET A 225 5.19 -2.23 30.57
CA MET A 225 5.94 -3.04 31.51
C MET A 225 7.46 -3.03 31.24
N VAL A 226 7.85 -3.12 29.95
CA VAL A 226 9.26 -3.02 29.53
C VAL A 226 9.83 -1.64 29.86
N VAL A 227 9.11 -0.56 29.56
CA VAL A 227 9.52 0.81 29.86
C VAL A 227 9.70 1.04 31.35
N ILE A 228 8.77 0.54 32.20
CA ILE A 228 8.89 0.61 33.67
C ILE A 228 10.15 -0.12 34.15
N GLY A 229 10.44 -1.29 33.57
CA GLY A 229 11.66 -2.06 33.90
C GLY A 229 12.95 -1.35 33.51
N MET A 230 12.94 -0.59 32.39
CA MET A 230 14.11 0.16 31.92
C MET A 230 14.40 1.43 32.72
N GLN A 231 13.39 2.06 33.33
CA GLN A 231 13.54 3.34 34.01
C GLN A 231 14.20 3.24 35.40
N SER A 232 14.32 2.06 36.01
CA SER A 232 14.78 1.94 37.37
C SER A 232 15.52 0.64 37.65
N TYR A 233 16.80 0.61 37.32
CA TYR A 233 17.69 -0.55 37.53
C TYR A 233 17.94 -0.85 39.01
N HIS A 234 17.73 0.13 39.90
CA HIS A 234 18.02 -0.02 41.35
C HIS A 234 16.84 -0.61 42.13
N GLN A 235 15.68 -0.82 41.53
CA GLN A 235 14.50 -1.38 42.19
C GLN A 235 14.20 -2.79 41.65
N PRO A 236 14.48 -3.86 42.42
CA PRO A 236 14.34 -5.24 41.93
C PRO A 236 12.92 -5.57 41.49
N GLY A 237 11.90 -5.00 42.14
CA GLY A 237 10.50 -5.20 41.73
C GLY A 237 10.18 -4.66 40.34
N ARG A 238 10.77 -3.53 39.92
CA ARG A 238 10.57 -2.97 38.56
C ARG A 238 11.28 -3.78 37.49
N VAL A 239 12.46 -4.32 37.79
CA VAL A 239 13.18 -5.22 36.91
C VAL A 239 12.33 -6.47 36.61
N VAL A 240 11.71 -7.05 37.64
CA VAL A 240 10.81 -8.21 37.50
C VAL A 240 9.63 -7.86 36.55
N ILE A 241 9.00 -6.68 36.73
CA ILE A 241 7.93 -6.22 35.86
C ILE A 241 8.43 -6.11 34.41
N GLY A 242 9.62 -5.55 34.18
CA GLY A 242 10.23 -5.45 32.85
C GLY A 242 10.45 -6.82 32.18
N VAL A 243 10.98 -7.77 32.95
CA VAL A 243 11.19 -9.15 32.44
C VAL A 243 9.86 -9.81 32.07
N ILE A 244 8.82 -9.68 32.90
CA ILE A 244 7.47 -10.16 32.56
C ILE A 244 6.96 -9.47 31.29
N GLY A 245 7.19 -8.15 31.15
CA GLY A 245 6.86 -7.38 29.95
C GLY A 245 7.53 -7.92 28.67
N VAL A 246 8.82 -8.27 28.77
CA VAL A 246 9.56 -8.89 27.63
C VAL A 246 8.95 -10.23 27.23
N PHE A 247 8.63 -11.10 28.19
CA PHE A 247 7.97 -12.38 27.89
C PHE A 247 6.56 -12.19 27.30
N ALA A 248 5.79 -11.25 27.82
CA ALA A 248 4.47 -10.92 27.27
C ALA A 248 4.58 -10.36 25.84
N MET A 249 5.52 -9.44 25.58
CA MET A 249 5.79 -8.90 24.24
C MET A 249 6.20 -10.01 23.27
N TRP A 250 7.10 -10.88 23.69
CA TRP A 250 7.52 -12.04 22.92
C TRP A 250 6.35 -12.92 22.48
N TRP A 251 5.47 -13.26 23.44
CA TRP A 251 4.28 -14.05 23.16
C TRP A 251 3.35 -13.39 22.13
N ILE A 252 3.15 -12.07 22.26
CA ILE A 252 2.28 -11.30 21.36
C ILE A 252 2.87 -11.21 19.97
N LEU A 253 4.16 -10.91 19.84
CA LEU A 253 4.84 -10.75 18.54
C LEU A 253 4.80 -12.03 17.69
N LEU A 254 4.76 -13.21 18.31
CA LEU A 254 4.57 -14.48 17.60
C LEU A 254 3.22 -14.57 16.88
N HIS A 255 2.17 -13.97 17.43
CA HIS A 255 0.80 -14.14 16.95
C HIS A 255 0.29 -12.92 16.18
N LEU A 256 0.78 -11.74 16.49
CA LEU A 256 0.26 -10.46 16.01
C LEU A 256 0.18 -10.34 14.47
N PRO A 257 1.19 -10.73 13.67
CA PRO A 257 1.10 -10.64 12.21
C PRO A 257 -0.06 -11.45 11.63
N PHE A 258 -0.32 -12.62 12.18
CA PHE A 258 -1.40 -13.52 11.73
C PHE A 258 -2.77 -13.01 12.18
N LEU A 259 -2.86 -12.47 13.41
CA LEU A 259 -4.09 -11.86 13.94
C LEU A 259 -4.53 -10.64 13.11
N GLN A 260 -3.57 -9.81 12.67
CA GLN A 260 -3.86 -8.69 11.77
C GLN A 260 -4.45 -9.17 10.44
N ILE A 261 -3.93 -10.25 9.86
CA ILE A 261 -4.46 -10.79 8.60
C ILE A 261 -5.82 -11.43 8.81
N GLN A 262 -6.03 -12.15 9.93
CA GLN A 262 -7.33 -12.69 10.29
C GLN A 262 -8.37 -11.56 10.41
N MET A 263 -8.03 -10.47 11.08
CA MET A 263 -8.88 -9.29 11.16
C MET A 263 -9.20 -8.71 9.78
N ALA A 264 -8.21 -8.63 8.89
CA ALA A 264 -8.41 -8.15 7.52
C ALA A 264 -9.29 -9.11 6.68
N GLN A 265 -9.20 -10.43 6.91
CA GLN A 265 -10.05 -11.41 6.23
C GLN A 265 -11.52 -11.29 6.65
N GLU A 266 -11.79 -11.18 7.95
CA GLU A 266 -13.14 -11.12 8.52
C GLU A 266 -13.70 -9.67 8.53
N ASN A 267 -12.85 -8.66 8.33
CA ASN A 267 -13.19 -7.25 8.40
C ASN A 267 -13.82 -6.83 9.75
N ARG A 268 -13.46 -7.48 10.83
CA ARG A 268 -13.98 -7.25 12.19
C ARG A 268 -12.83 -7.17 13.20
N LEU A 269 -12.76 -6.09 14.00
CA LEU A 269 -11.72 -5.92 15.01
C LEU A 269 -11.70 -7.07 16.04
N ARG A 270 -12.89 -7.56 16.44
CA ARG A 270 -13.03 -8.68 17.41
C ARG A 270 -12.28 -9.94 16.97
N SER A 271 -12.10 -10.18 15.67
CA SER A 271 -11.38 -11.36 15.19
C SER A 271 -9.89 -11.34 15.52
N MET A 272 -9.32 -10.15 15.76
CA MET A 272 -7.92 -10.00 16.18
C MET A 272 -7.63 -10.57 17.57
N PHE A 273 -8.68 -10.85 18.37
CA PHE A 273 -8.56 -11.43 19.70
C PHE A 273 -8.84 -12.95 19.72
N ARG A 274 -9.07 -13.58 18.55
CA ARG A 274 -9.32 -15.01 18.42
C ARG A 274 -8.03 -15.80 18.16
N LEU A 275 -7.22 -16.01 19.19
CA LEU A 275 -5.99 -16.81 19.12
C LEU A 275 -6.22 -18.27 18.71
N SER A 276 -7.38 -18.84 19.02
CA SER A 276 -7.70 -20.24 18.72
C SER A 276 -7.61 -20.56 17.24
N THR A 277 -8.11 -19.69 16.37
CA THR A 277 -8.07 -19.84 14.90
C THR A 277 -6.64 -19.86 14.37
N VAL A 278 -5.80 -18.94 14.85
CA VAL A 278 -4.37 -18.86 14.46
C VAL A 278 -3.64 -20.13 14.92
N ARG A 279 -3.87 -20.58 16.15
CA ARG A 279 -3.25 -21.81 16.67
C ARG A 279 -3.70 -23.06 15.91
N GLN A 280 -4.96 -23.15 15.50
CA GLN A 280 -5.46 -24.25 14.67
C GLN A 280 -4.77 -24.25 13.30
N SER A 281 -4.62 -23.07 12.68
CA SER A 281 -3.94 -22.91 11.39
C SER A 281 -2.44 -23.27 11.49
N PHE A 282 -1.76 -22.85 12.57
CA PHE A 282 -0.38 -23.22 12.86
C PHE A 282 -0.20 -24.75 12.92
N ARG A 283 -1.10 -25.47 13.58
CA ARG A 283 -1.02 -26.95 13.70
C ARG A 283 -1.04 -27.66 12.34
N LYS A 284 -1.60 -27.05 11.31
CA LYS A 284 -1.69 -27.60 9.95
C LYS A 284 -0.48 -27.23 9.08
N ALA A 285 0.11 -26.04 9.26
CA ALA A 285 1.19 -25.53 8.42
C ALA A 285 2.33 -24.86 9.23
N PRO A 286 2.97 -25.55 10.20
CA PRO A 286 3.88 -24.91 11.16
C PRO A 286 5.07 -24.21 10.49
N TRP A 287 5.69 -24.83 9.47
CA TRP A 287 6.82 -24.26 8.75
C TRP A 287 6.49 -22.99 7.98
N MET A 288 5.26 -22.89 7.44
CA MET A 288 4.83 -21.67 6.76
C MET A 288 4.65 -20.50 7.74
N PHE A 289 4.15 -20.81 8.93
CA PHE A 289 4.04 -19.83 10.00
C PHE A 289 5.42 -19.38 10.50
N PHE A 290 6.37 -20.32 10.64
CA PHE A 290 7.76 -20.00 10.94
C PHE A 290 8.38 -19.05 9.91
N ILE A 291 8.29 -19.37 8.61
CA ILE A 291 8.80 -18.52 7.54
C ILE A 291 8.10 -17.14 7.53
N GLY A 292 6.78 -17.11 7.73
CA GLY A 292 6.03 -15.85 7.81
C GLY A 292 6.50 -14.97 8.98
N SER A 293 6.72 -15.54 10.16
CA SER A 293 7.25 -14.83 11.32
C SER A 293 8.69 -14.37 11.09
N LEU A 294 9.55 -15.29 10.61
CA LEU A 294 10.95 -14.98 10.30
C LEU A 294 11.06 -13.79 9.36
N LEU A 295 10.34 -13.85 8.24
CA LEU A 295 10.39 -12.79 7.23
C LEU A 295 9.83 -11.47 7.77
N THR A 296 8.76 -11.52 8.57
CA THR A 296 8.17 -10.31 9.17
C THR A 296 9.13 -9.64 10.14
N LEU A 297 9.80 -10.40 11.00
CA LEU A 297 10.73 -9.87 11.99
C LEU A 297 12.07 -9.45 11.34
N ALA A 298 12.62 -10.28 10.44
CA ALA A 298 13.86 -9.97 9.75
C ALA A 298 13.78 -8.71 8.87
N LEU A 299 12.68 -8.55 8.13
CA LEU A 299 12.49 -7.37 7.30
C LEU A 299 12.09 -6.11 8.10
N ALA A 300 11.73 -6.23 9.37
CA ALA A 300 11.56 -5.11 10.26
C ALA A 300 12.90 -4.53 10.77
N ILE A 301 13.96 -5.35 10.86
CA ILE A 301 15.27 -4.93 11.36
C ILE A 301 15.86 -3.72 10.60
N PRO A 302 15.95 -3.72 9.26
CA PRO A 302 16.49 -2.58 8.51
C PRO A 302 15.74 -1.27 8.76
N LEU A 303 14.45 -1.34 9.11
CA LEU A 303 13.63 -0.14 9.39
C LEU A 303 14.06 0.56 10.67
N TYR A 304 14.52 -0.19 11.65
CA TYR A 304 15.04 0.38 12.90
C TYR A 304 16.44 0.99 12.72
N LEU A 305 17.25 0.44 11.80
CA LEU A 305 18.57 1.02 11.47
C LEU A 305 18.41 2.37 10.77
N LEU A 306 17.42 2.53 9.90
CA LEU A 306 17.13 3.80 9.24
C LEU A 306 16.69 4.92 10.20
N ARG A 307 16.27 4.58 11.41
CA ARG A 307 15.86 5.56 12.41
C ARG A 307 17.04 6.27 13.10
N ILE A 308 18.23 5.70 13.05
CA ILE A 308 19.43 6.25 13.69
C ILE A 308 19.93 7.49 12.94
N GLU A 309 19.58 7.65 11.66
CA GLU A 309 19.99 8.78 10.84
C GLU A 309 18.93 9.88 10.80
N VAL A 310 19.37 11.12 10.97
CA VAL A 310 18.53 12.32 10.80
C VAL A 310 18.29 12.54 9.30
N ILE A 311 17.09 12.20 8.84
CA ILE A 311 16.72 12.35 7.45
C ILE A 311 16.05 13.71 7.22
N PRO A 312 16.49 14.52 6.23
CA PRO A 312 15.83 15.76 5.88
C PRO A 312 14.33 15.55 5.59
N LYS A 313 13.50 16.52 5.97
CA LYS A 313 12.03 16.44 5.81
C LYS A 313 11.59 16.17 4.37
N GLU A 314 12.34 16.68 3.40
CA GLU A 314 12.10 16.53 1.97
C GLU A 314 12.26 15.07 1.50
N LEU A 315 13.08 14.30 2.21
CA LEU A 315 13.37 12.89 1.89
C LEU A 315 12.59 11.90 2.74
N MET A 316 11.63 12.34 3.58
CA MET A 316 10.83 11.47 4.46
C MET A 316 10.05 10.37 3.71
N TRP A 317 9.76 10.56 2.43
CA TRP A 317 9.13 9.54 1.60
C TRP A 317 10.03 8.32 1.34
N LEU A 318 11.37 8.49 1.39
CA LEU A 318 12.33 7.42 1.10
C LEU A 318 12.33 6.33 2.17
N PRO A 319 12.42 6.62 3.48
CA PRO A 319 12.20 5.62 4.53
C PRO A 319 10.84 4.94 4.45
N CYS A 320 9.79 5.69 4.12
CA CYS A 320 8.47 5.12 3.91
C CYS A 320 8.44 4.16 2.71
N LEU A 321 9.19 4.45 1.64
CA LEU A 321 9.34 3.55 0.50
C LEU A 321 10.03 2.25 0.92
N VAL A 322 11.16 2.35 1.64
CA VAL A 322 11.87 1.16 2.16
C VAL A 322 10.95 0.35 3.06
N PHE A 323 10.17 1.02 3.94
CA PHE A 323 9.18 0.37 4.78
C PHE A 323 8.17 -0.44 3.94
N VAL A 324 7.54 0.19 2.93
CA VAL A 324 6.52 -0.47 2.10
C VAL A 324 7.12 -1.63 1.31
N VAL A 325 8.33 -1.44 0.73
CA VAL A 325 9.05 -2.46 -0.04
C VAL A 325 9.36 -3.69 0.81
N LEU A 326 9.77 -3.51 2.05
CA LEU A 326 10.10 -4.61 2.96
C LEU A 326 8.84 -5.25 3.58
N THR A 327 7.85 -4.43 3.94
CA THR A 327 6.66 -4.94 4.64
C THR A 327 5.71 -5.67 3.69
N LEU A 328 5.60 -5.27 2.42
CA LEU A 328 4.71 -5.92 1.45
C LEU A 328 5.00 -7.42 1.31
N PRO A 329 6.23 -7.89 0.96
CA PRO A 329 6.52 -9.30 0.85
C PRO A 329 6.34 -10.06 2.17
N ALA A 330 6.68 -9.44 3.31
CA ALA A 330 6.44 -10.02 4.62
C ALA A 330 4.95 -10.30 4.86
N LYS A 331 4.08 -9.31 4.63
CA LYS A 331 2.63 -9.47 4.78
C LYS A 331 2.03 -10.48 3.80
N LEU A 332 2.50 -10.52 2.55
CA LEU A 332 2.06 -11.51 1.56
C LEU A 332 2.45 -12.94 1.99
N CYS A 333 3.65 -13.12 2.55
CA CYS A 333 4.13 -14.39 3.08
C CYS A 333 3.27 -14.87 4.27
N VAL A 334 2.95 -13.97 5.21
CA VAL A 334 2.03 -14.28 6.32
C VAL A 334 0.63 -14.64 5.79
N GLY A 335 0.14 -13.95 4.77
CA GLY A 335 -1.12 -14.28 4.09
C GLY A 335 -1.10 -15.68 3.48
N TRP A 336 0.01 -16.05 2.85
CA TRP A 336 0.21 -17.38 2.28
C TRP A 336 0.27 -18.47 3.35
N ALA A 337 0.94 -18.21 4.48
CA ALA A 337 0.95 -19.10 5.64
C ALA A 337 -0.46 -19.36 6.18
N MET A 338 -1.26 -18.27 6.34
CA MET A 338 -2.66 -18.38 6.74
C MET A 338 -3.48 -19.19 5.75
N ARG A 339 -3.35 -18.94 4.44
CA ARG A 339 -4.01 -19.74 3.39
C ARG A 339 -3.70 -21.22 3.52
N ARG A 340 -2.43 -21.56 3.75
CA ARG A 340 -2.00 -22.96 3.89
C ARG A 340 -2.58 -23.59 5.14
N GLY A 341 -2.60 -22.86 6.25
CA GLY A 341 -3.16 -23.33 7.52
C GLY A 341 -4.69 -23.47 7.54
N GLN A 342 -5.38 -22.72 6.68
CA GLN A 342 -6.86 -22.78 6.56
C GLN A 342 -7.36 -23.87 5.62
N ARG A 343 -6.48 -24.49 4.82
CA ARG A 343 -6.86 -25.63 3.96
C ARG A 343 -7.26 -26.83 4.79
N ASP A 344 -8.10 -27.66 4.23
CA ASP A 344 -8.47 -28.92 4.84
C ASP A 344 -7.34 -29.96 4.63
N ILE A 345 -6.28 -29.82 5.42
CA ILE A 345 -5.11 -30.69 5.44
C ILE A 345 -5.00 -31.28 6.84
N PRO A 346 -4.62 -32.56 6.95
CA PRO A 346 -4.42 -33.17 8.26
C PRO A 346 -3.34 -32.42 9.06
N LYS A 347 -3.49 -32.45 10.38
CA LYS A 347 -2.50 -31.85 11.29
C LYS A 347 -1.15 -32.49 11.05
N ARG A 348 -0.11 -31.69 10.95
CA ARG A 348 1.26 -32.19 10.81
C ARG A 348 1.71 -32.95 12.04
N TRP A 349 2.61 -33.90 11.85
CA TRP A 349 3.20 -34.70 12.91
C TRP A 349 3.80 -33.82 14.02
N LEU A 350 3.75 -34.30 15.25
CA LEU A 350 4.12 -33.54 16.45
C LEU A 350 5.53 -32.96 16.36
N LEU A 351 6.51 -33.75 15.89
CA LEU A 351 7.89 -33.31 15.75
C LEU A 351 8.01 -32.06 14.84
N ASN A 352 7.35 -32.05 13.70
CA ASN A 352 7.36 -30.90 12.78
C ASN A 352 6.73 -29.63 13.41
N ARG A 353 5.80 -29.82 14.33
CA ARG A 353 5.16 -28.71 15.06
C ARG A 353 6.08 -28.15 16.13
N TYR A 354 6.71 -29.03 16.90
CA TYR A 354 7.65 -28.62 17.97
C TYR A 354 8.92 -27.98 17.41
N THR A 355 9.50 -28.54 16.33
CA THR A 355 10.69 -27.95 15.70
C THR A 355 10.41 -26.57 15.14
N ALA A 356 9.31 -26.37 14.38
CA ALA A 356 8.94 -25.06 13.87
C ALA A 356 8.61 -24.06 14.98
N TRP A 357 7.94 -24.51 16.04
CA TRP A 357 7.65 -23.68 17.21
C TRP A 357 8.91 -23.26 17.94
N PHE A 358 9.84 -24.19 18.19
CA PHE A 358 11.12 -23.91 18.83
C PHE A 358 11.97 -22.90 18.07
N LEU A 359 12.06 -23.06 16.73
CA LEU A 359 12.75 -22.12 15.85
C LEU A 359 12.06 -20.75 15.84
N GLN A 360 10.74 -20.71 15.84
CA GLN A 360 9.96 -19.47 15.94
C GLN A 360 10.19 -18.76 17.27
N LEU A 361 10.28 -19.51 18.38
CA LEU A 361 10.63 -19.01 19.68
C LEU A 361 12.02 -18.36 19.72
N ALA A 362 13.00 -18.94 19.04
CA ALA A 362 14.39 -18.45 19.02
C ALA A 362 14.54 -17.10 18.29
N ILE A 363 13.72 -16.83 17.25
CA ILE A 363 13.83 -15.58 16.45
C ILE A 363 13.38 -14.36 17.25
N VAL A 364 12.33 -14.48 18.04
CA VAL A 364 11.73 -13.33 18.74
C VAL A 364 12.66 -12.69 19.77
N PRO A 365 13.45 -13.41 20.57
CA PRO A 365 14.45 -12.80 21.45
C PRO A 365 15.46 -11.93 20.70
N PHE A 366 15.93 -12.35 19.53
CA PHE A 366 16.81 -11.53 18.69
C PHE A 366 16.13 -10.23 18.26
N TYR A 367 14.88 -10.30 17.87
CA TYR A 367 14.10 -9.11 17.51
C TYR A 367 13.91 -8.18 18.70
N ILE A 368 13.57 -8.71 19.87
CA ILE A 368 13.40 -7.91 21.11
C ILE A 368 14.74 -7.30 21.54
N LEU A 369 15.83 -8.08 21.49
CA LEU A 369 17.17 -7.56 21.76
C LEU A 369 17.51 -6.40 20.84
N PHE A 370 17.19 -6.53 19.55
CA PHE A 370 17.43 -5.48 18.56
C PHE A 370 16.61 -4.22 18.85
N LEU A 371 15.34 -4.36 19.23
CA LEU A 371 14.49 -3.26 19.68
C LEU A 371 15.07 -2.58 20.93
N TYR A 372 15.56 -3.38 21.88
CA TYR A 372 16.14 -2.89 23.10
C TYR A 372 17.42 -2.08 22.85
N LEU A 373 18.34 -2.61 22.04
CA LEU A 373 19.56 -1.90 21.66
C LEU A 373 19.24 -0.60 20.89
N GLY A 374 18.26 -0.63 19.99
CA GLY A 374 17.80 0.57 19.28
C GLY A 374 17.19 1.61 20.23
N SER A 375 16.50 1.19 21.29
CA SER A 375 15.92 2.10 22.28
C SER A 375 16.98 2.79 23.16
N ILE A 376 18.09 2.10 23.46
CA ILE A 376 19.23 2.69 24.20
C ILE A 376 20.00 3.68 23.32
N ALA A 377 20.16 3.36 22.03
CA ALA A 377 20.89 4.20 21.07
C ALA A 377 20.08 5.46 20.64
N SER A 378 18.79 5.53 20.93
CA SER A 378 17.96 6.67 20.52
C SER A 378 17.95 7.77 21.58
N TRP A 379 17.88 9.03 21.11
CA TRP A 379 17.81 10.22 21.98
C TRP A 379 16.47 10.34 22.74
N ASP A 380 15.42 9.65 22.28
CA ASP A 380 14.06 9.72 22.84
C ASP A 380 13.84 8.82 24.08
N GLY A 381 14.87 8.09 24.51
CA GLY A 381 14.82 7.26 25.72
C GLY A 381 13.88 6.04 25.59
N PRO A 382 13.47 5.44 26.74
CA PRO A 382 12.70 4.18 26.76
C PRO A 382 11.33 4.23 26.08
N LEU A 383 10.73 5.42 25.93
CA LEU A 383 9.43 5.61 25.26
C LEU A 383 9.46 5.21 23.79
N VAL A 384 10.64 5.18 23.19
CA VAL A 384 10.86 4.70 21.83
C VAL A 384 10.32 3.28 21.60
N VAL A 385 10.29 2.44 22.63
CA VAL A 385 9.70 1.10 22.57
C VAL A 385 8.24 1.14 22.06
N PHE A 386 7.46 2.18 22.40
CA PHE A 386 6.10 2.36 21.87
C PHE A 386 6.07 2.79 20.41
N LEU A 387 7.06 3.56 19.98
CA LEU A 387 7.10 4.15 18.64
C LEU A 387 7.73 3.21 17.60
N GLN A 388 8.56 2.28 18.03
CA GLN A 388 9.37 1.43 17.15
C GLN A 388 8.65 0.23 16.55
N HIS A 389 7.37 0.00 16.85
CA HIS A 389 6.70 -1.18 16.32
C HIS A 389 6.23 -0.96 14.87
N ALA A 390 6.95 -1.54 13.92
CA ALA A 390 6.58 -1.59 12.50
C ALA A 390 5.18 -2.21 12.24
N PHE A 391 4.61 -2.88 13.24
CA PHE A 391 3.24 -3.40 13.19
C PHE A 391 2.18 -2.34 13.45
N LEU A 392 2.55 -1.22 14.09
CA LEU A 392 1.63 -0.17 14.46
C LEU A 392 1.43 0.84 13.34
N MET A 393 2.51 1.28 12.71
CA MET A 393 2.44 2.30 11.66
C MET A 393 3.46 2.02 10.56
N PRO A 394 3.11 2.36 9.30
CA PRO A 394 4.04 2.27 8.18
C PRO A 394 5.07 3.41 8.15
N VAL A 395 5.13 4.26 9.18
CA VAL A 395 6.05 5.38 9.27
C VAL A 395 6.91 5.21 10.49
N PRO A 396 8.21 4.92 10.34
CA PRO A 396 9.12 4.76 11.47
C PRO A 396 9.46 6.08 12.18
N PHE A 397 8.96 7.24 11.72
CA PHE A 397 9.49 8.56 12.09
C PHE A 397 8.42 9.58 12.53
N VAL A 398 7.24 9.14 12.98
CA VAL A 398 6.24 10.07 13.51
C VAL A 398 6.71 10.54 14.89
N GLY A 399 7.19 11.77 14.97
CA GLY A 399 7.57 12.43 16.23
C GLY A 399 8.95 13.07 16.26
N GLN A 400 9.62 13.25 15.09
CA GLN A 400 10.82 14.09 14.99
C GLN A 400 10.50 15.47 14.44
#